data_e268ef5e58bf5afb9a8c74258e333fe0
#
_entry.id   e268ef5e58bf5afb9a8c74258e333fe0
#
_cell.length_a   1.000
_cell.length_b   1.000
_cell.length_c   1.000
_cell.angle_alpha   90.00
_cell.angle_beta   90.00
_cell.angle_gamma   90.00
#
_symmetry.space_group_name_H-M   'P 1'
#
loop_
_entity.id
_entity.type
_entity.pdbx_description
1 polymer ?
#
loop_
_entity_poly.entity_id
_entity_poly.type
_entity_poly.pdbx_seq_one_letter_code
_entity_poly.pdbx_strand_id
1 'polypeptide(L)'
;MRITCWNVNSLKARLGHVLDYCRSGQTDCLLLQELKLADEAFPHDEFAAIGWNSACHGQKTYNGVAILSPHDINDVTKGLPCLTEDDKADDQSRYIEATVAGFRVGSIYLPNGNPCPGPKFDYKLAWMRRLHSRAQALFAEEIPAVLGGDYNVMPQEIDCYDPSAWAGDALWHMDSRAAFFLSLIH
;
A
#
# COMPACT_ATOMS: atom_id res chain seq x y z
N MET A 1 -17.18 -4.38 -7.55
CA MET A 1 -15.99 -4.97 -6.88
C MET A 1 -15.83 -4.33 -5.51
N ARG A 2 -15.71 -5.14 -4.46
CA ARG A 2 -15.41 -4.67 -3.09
C ARG A 2 -13.92 -4.82 -2.85
N ILE A 3 -13.27 -3.76 -2.43
CA ILE A 3 -11.84 -3.73 -2.15
C ILE A 3 -11.63 -3.50 -0.66
N THR A 4 -10.80 -4.32 -0.03
CA THR A 4 -10.46 -4.21 1.39
C THR A 4 -8.96 -3.95 1.54
N CYS A 5 -8.59 -3.05 2.45
CA CYS A 5 -7.21 -2.81 2.83
C CYS A 5 -6.98 -3.34 4.25
N TRP A 6 -5.85 -4.04 4.46
CA TRP A 6 -5.51 -4.57 5.77
C TRP A 6 -4.00 -4.59 6.01
N ASN A 7 -3.51 -3.73 6.90
CA ASN A 7 -2.16 -3.88 7.44
C ASN A 7 -2.15 -5.06 8.41
N VAL A 8 -1.52 -6.16 7.99
CA VAL A 8 -1.54 -7.42 8.75
C VAL A 8 -0.42 -7.52 9.79
N ASN A 9 0.54 -6.59 9.78
CA ASN A 9 1.67 -6.60 10.71
C ASN A 9 2.24 -8.03 10.90
N SER A 10 2.73 -8.62 9.82
CA SER A 10 3.18 -10.01 9.60
C SER A 10 2.10 -10.97 9.09
N LEU A 11 2.19 -11.28 7.81
CA LEU A 11 1.30 -12.25 7.16
C LEU A 11 1.44 -13.65 7.79
N LYS A 12 2.67 -14.07 8.12
CA LYS A 12 2.90 -15.38 8.76
C LYS A 12 2.10 -15.55 10.06
N ALA A 13 2.04 -14.48 10.87
CA ALA A 13 1.33 -14.52 12.14
C ALA A 13 -0.21 -14.51 11.98
N ARG A 14 -0.71 -14.04 10.84
CA ARG A 14 -2.15 -13.80 10.59
C ARG A 14 -2.70 -14.57 9.40
N LEU A 15 -1.92 -15.50 8.83
CA LEU A 15 -2.30 -16.24 7.62
C LEU A 15 -3.67 -16.90 7.74
N GLY A 16 -3.95 -17.58 8.85
CA GLY A 16 -5.26 -18.21 9.09
C GLY A 16 -6.40 -17.19 9.03
N HIS A 17 -6.26 -16.04 9.70
CA HIS A 17 -7.29 -14.99 9.68
C HIS A 17 -7.49 -14.39 8.28
N VAL A 18 -6.40 -14.21 7.50
CA VAL A 18 -6.48 -13.71 6.12
C VAL A 18 -7.21 -14.71 5.23
N LEU A 19 -6.88 -16.00 5.32
CA LEU A 19 -7.54 -17.06 4.58
C LEU A 19 -9.04 -17.15 4.92
N ASP A 20 -9.39 -17.05 6.21
CA ASP A 20 -10.80 -17.06 6.65
C ASP A 20 -11.56 -15.83 6.15
N TYR A 21 -10.92 -14.66 6.14
CA TYR A 21 -11.51 -13.46 5.56
C TYR A 21 -11.72 -13.59 4.05
N CYS A 22 -10.77 -14.15 3.30
CA CYS A 22 -10.95 -14.45 1.88
C CYS A 22 -12.13 -15.39 1.63
N ARG A 23 -12.30 -16.44 2.46
CA ARG A 23 -13.43 -17.39 2.35
C ARG A 23 -14.78 -16.78 2.72
N SER A 24 -14.80 -15.72 3.49
CA SER A 24 -16.06 -15.11 3.99
C SER A 24 -16.93 -14.50 2.88
N GLY A 25 -16.38 -14.27 1.69
CA GLY A 25 -17.08 -13.61 0.58
C GLY A 25 -17.36 -12.13 0.81
N GLN A 26 -16.71 -11.50 1.79
CA GLN A 26 -16.90 -10.09 2.12
C GLN A 26 -16.07 -9.14 1.25
N THR A 27 -15.09 -9.65 0.51
CA THR A 27 -14.21 -8.86 -0.39
C THR A 27 -13.99 -9.57 -1.71
N ASP A 28 -13.78 -8.81 -2.76
CA ASP A 28 -13.44 -9.29 -4.10
C ASP A 28 -11.97 -9.00 -4.45
N CYS A 29 -11.33 -8.07 -3.72
CA CYS A 29 -9.91 -7.78 -3.80
C CYS A 29 -9.39 -7.35 -2.42
N LEU A 30 -8.31 -7.96 -1.95
CA LEU A 30 -7.72 -7.68 -0.65
C LEU A 30 -6.29 -7.15 -0.83
N LEU A 31 -6.04 -5.95 -0.35
CA LEU A 31 -4.77 -5.24 -0.38
C LEU A 31 -4.10 -5.36 0.99
N LEU A 32 -2.96 -6.05 1.04
CA LEU A 32 -2.23 -6.30 2.29
C LEU A 32 -1.01 -5.39 2.42
N GLN A 33 -0.71 -4.98 3.67
CA GLN A 33 0.49 -4.24 4.02
C GLN A 33 1.19 -4.93 5.21
N GLU A 34 2.48 -4.66 5.36
CA GLU A 34 3.38 -5.25 6.37
C GLU A 34 3.42 -6.78 6.35
N LEU A 35 3.68 -7.35 5.19
CA LEU A 35 3.83 -8.80 5.05
C LEU A 35 4.97 -9.36 5.91
N LYS A 36 6.08 -8.60 6.01
CA LYS A 36 7.31 -8.93 6.77
C LYS A 36 7.94 -10.27 6.35
N LEU A 37 7.82 -10.62 5.08
CA LEU A 37 8.40 -11.81 4.46
C LEU A 37 8.90 -11.50 3.04
N ALA A 38 9.88 -12.24 2.57
CA ALA A 38 10.38 -12.13 1.20
C ALA A 38 9.41 -12.78 0.21
N ASP A 39 9.54 -12.43 -1.09
CA ASP A 39 8.67 -12.95 -2.15
C ASP A 39 8.65 -14.50 -2.17
N GLU A 40 9.81 -15.14 -2.01
CA GLU A 40 9.95 -16.60 -2.04
C GLU A 40 9.26 -17.31 -0.87
N ALA A 41 8.95 -16.57 0.20
CA ALA A 41 8.27 -17.08 1.38
C ALA A 41 6.77 -16.77 1.39
N PHE A 42 6.26 -16.11 0.32
CA PHE A 42 4.85 -15.79 0.23
C PHE A 42 4.02 -17.06 0.00
N PRO A 43 2.94 -17.28 0.76
CA PRO A 43 2.16 -18.53 0.73
C PRO A 43 1.17 -18.58 -0.46
N HIS A 44 1.67 -18.56 -1.69
CA HIS A 44 0.86 -18.58 -2.91
C HIS A 44 -0.07 -19.81 -2.97
N ASP A 45 0.45 -20.98 -2.58
CA ASP A 45 -0.29 -22.24 -2.64
C ASP A 45 -1.49 -22.28 -1.70
N GLU A 46 -1.38 -21.67 -0.52
CA GLU A 46 -2.47 -21.59 0.45
C GLU A 46 -3.63 -20.73 -0.07
N PHE A 47 -3.33 -19.65 -0.78
CA PHE A 47 -4.34 -18.82 -1.44
C PHE A 47 -4.92 -19.53 -2.66
N ALA A 48 -4.10 -20.16 -3.49
CA ALA A 48 -4.56 -20.94 -4.64
C ALA A 48 -5.48 -22.09 -4.22
N ALA A 49 -5.22 -22.75 -3.09
CA ALA A 49 -6.05 -23.83 -2.55
C ALA A 49 -7.47 -23.38 -2.19
N ILE A 50 -7.70 -22.09 -2.00
CA ILE A 50 -9.04 -21.51 -1.75
C ILE A 50 -9.60 -20.75 -2.96
N GLY A 51 -8.97 -20.91 -4.14
CA GLY A 51 -9.42 -20.26 -5.40
C GLY A 51 -9.05 -18.78 -5.50
N TRP A 52 -8.02 -18.33 -4.78
CA TRP A 52 -7.53 -16.95 -4.82
C TRP A 52 -6.19 -16.84 -5.51
N ASN A 53 -6.08 -15.90 -6.44
CA ASN A 53 -4.82 -15.46 -7.04
C ASN A 53 -4.11 -14.48 -6.11
N SER A 54 -2.79 -14.40 -6.25
CA SER A 54 -1.97 -13.53 -5.40
C SER A 54 -0.79 -12.95 -6.15
N ALA A 55 -0.52 -11.67 -5.93
CA ALA A 55 0.70 -10.99 -6.33
C ALA A 55 1.30 -10.28 -5.11
N CYS A 56 2.61 -10.38 -4.92
CA CYS A 56 3.28 -9.76 -3.78
C CYS A 56 4.55 -9.03 -4.19
N HIS A 57 4.94 -8.07 -3.37
CA HIS A 57 6.23 -7.42 -3.36
C HIS A 57 6.73 -7.46 -1.93
N GLY A 58 7.47 -8.50 -1.61
CA GLY A 58 7.91 -8.85 -0.26
C GLY A 58 9.26 -8.27 0.10
N GLN A 59 9.49 -8.10 1.39
CA GLN A 59 10.78 -7.75 1.96
C GLN A 59 10.95 -8.47 3.30
N LYS A 60 12.10 -9.09 3.48
CA LYS A 60 12.40 -9.83 4.71
C LYS A 60 12.38 -8.88 5.92
N THR A 61 11.68 -9.28 6.98
CA THR A 61 11.62 -8.61 8.29
C THR A 61 10.75 -7.35 8.34
N TYR A 62 10.74 -6.54 7.28
CA TYR A 62 10.04 -5.25 7.22
C TYR A 62 9.16 -5.16 5.97
N ASN A 63 8.27 -4.17 5.93
CA ASN A 63 7.50 -3.80 4.74
C ASN A 63 6.74 -5.00 4.11
N GLY A 64 6.59 -4.96 2.81
CA GLY A 64 5.90 -5.96 2.02
C GLY A 64 4.43 -5.64 1.80
N VAL A 65 4.01 -5.69 0.56
CA VAL A 65 2.63 -5.44 0.12
C VAL A 65 2.15 -6.55 -0.81
N ALA A 66 0.85 -6.82 -0.82
CA ALA A 66 0.27 -7.81 -1.72
C ALA A 66 -1.12 -7.41 -2.20
N ILE A 67 -1.52 -8.02 -3.32
CA ILE A 67 -2.86 -7.99 -3.88
C ILE A 67 -3.34 -9.44 -3.96
N LEU A 68 -4.52 -9.71 -3.41
CA LEU A 68 -5.19 -11.01 -3.43
C LEU A 68 -6.57 -10.85 -4.06
N SER A 69 -6.99 -11.77 -4.93
CA SER A 69 -8.33 -11.74 -5.54
C SER A 69 -8.74 -13.12 -6.05
N PRO A 70 -10.05 -13.47 -6.04
CA PRO A 70 -10.56 -14.62 -6.77
C PRO A 70 -10.55 -14.38 -8.30
N HIS A 71 -10.40 -13.13 -8.75
CA HIS A 71 -10.23 -12.78 -10.16
C HIS A 71 -8.76 -12.85 -10.58
N ASP A 72 -8.51 -12.93 -11.89
CA ASP A 72 -7.16 -12.86 -12.44
C ASP A 72 -6.47 -11.54 -12.06
N ILE A 73 -5.20 -11.65 -11.76
CA ILE A 73 -4.31 -10.53 -11.45
C ILE A 73 -3.31 -10.40 -12.59
N ASN A 74 -3.43 -9.32 -13.38
CA ASN A 74 -2.62 -9.09 -14.58
C ASN A 74 -1.80 -7.80 -14.45
N ASP A 75 -0.81 -7.64 -15.32
CA ASP A 75 0.00 -6.41 -15.46
C ASP A 75 0.60 -5.92 -14.13
N VAL A 76 1.18 -6.85 -13.37
CA VAL A 76 1.74 -6.56 -12.04
C VAL A 76 2.97 -5.66 -12.17
N THR A 77 2.95 -4.53 -11.46
CA THR A 77 4.08 -3.60 -11.34
C THR A 77 4.48 -3.49 -9.86
N LYS A 78 5.77 -3.68 -9.57
CA LYS A 78 6.33 -3.57 -8.22
C LYS A 78 7.14 -2.27 -8.07
N GLY A 79 6.92 -1.55 -6.97
CA GLY A 79 7.56 -0.27 -6.69
C GLY A 79 6.94 0.91 -7.46
N LEU A 80 7.08 2.10 -6.91
CA LEU A 80 6.70 3.33 -7.59
C LEU A 80 7.72 3.70 -8.67
N PRO A 81 7.29 4.23 -9.83
CA PRO A 81 8.22 4.70 -10.85
C PRO A 81 9.10 5.84 -10.32
N CYS A 82 10.28 5.96 -10.88
CA CYS A 82 11.13 7.14 -10.69
C CYS A 82 10.50 8.38 -11.33
N LEU A 83 10.72 9.56 -10.74
CA LEU A 83 10.22 10.83 -11.30
C LEU A 83 11.10 11.32 -12.46
N THR A 84 12.39 11.00 -12.41
CA THR A 84 13.40 11.36 -13.42
C THR A 84 14.31 10.17 -13.69
N GLU A 85 15.08 10.22 -14.78
CA GLU A 85 16.07 9.19 -15.11
C GLU A 85 17.22 9.11 -14.10
N ASP A 86 17.50 10.20 -13.39
CA ASP A 86 18.55 10.27 -12.36
C ASP A 86 18.07 9.75 -10.99
N ASP A 87 16.77 9.54 -10.81
CA ASP A 87 16.25 9.01 -9.56
C ASP A 87 16.65 7.54 -9.40
N LYS A 88 17.06 7.19 -8.19
CA LYS A 88 17.24 5.77 -7.82
C LYS A 88 15.90 5.12 -7.55
N ALA A 89 15.73 3.90 -8.06
CA ALA A 89 14.59 3.08 -7.69
C ALA A 89 14.54 2.90 -6.16
N ASP A 90 13.32 2.87 -5.62
CA ASP A 90 13.12 2.57 -4.20
C ASP A 90 13.40 1.08 -3.97
N ASP A 91 14.27 0.77 -3.01
CA ASP A 91 14.61 -0.59 -2.60
C ASP A 91 13.62 -1.19 -1.59
N GLN A 92 12.64 -0.39 -1.14
CA GLN A 92 11.67 -0.82 -0.15
C GLN A 92 10.36 -1.31 -0.81
N SER A 93 9.92 -2.47 -0.37
CA SER A 93 8.70 -3.13 -0.87
C SER A 93 7.44 -2.50 -0.25
N ARG A 94 7.04 -1.32 -0.77
CA ARG A 94 5.96 -0.50 -0.23
C ARG A 94 4.81 -0.24 -1.20
N TYR A 95 4.98 -0.65 -2.44
CA TYR A 95 3.99 -0.44 -3.50
C TYR A 95 3.93 -1.63 -4.45
N ILE A 96 2.73 -2.08 -4.75
CA ILE A 96 2.44 -3.01 -5.84
C ILE A 96 1.13 -2.60 -6.47
N GLU A 97 1.05 -2.65 -7.79
CA GLU A 97 -0.20 -2.43 -8.52
C GLU A 97 -0.44 -3.52 -9.57
N ALA A 98 -1.68 -3.78 -9.89
CA ALA A 98 -2.09 -4.77 -10.88
C ALA A 98 -3.46 -4.44 -11.46
N THR A 99 -3.81 -5.09 -12.57
CA THR A 99 -5.15 -5.08 -13.15
C THR A 99 -5.95 -6.24 -12.60
N VAL A 100 -7.09 -5.95 -11.95
CA VAL A 100 -8.03 -6.94 -11.37
C VAL A 100 -9.43 -6.62 -11.83
N ALA A 101 -10.08 -7.53 -12.55
CA ALA A 101 -11.46 -7.38 -13.04
C ALA A 101 -11.71 -6.02 -13.76
N GLY A 102 -10.74 -5.53 -14.54
CA GLY A 102 -10.84 -4.27 -15.29
C GLY A 102 -10.52 -3.00 -14.49
N PHE A 103 -10.13 -3.14 -13.22
CA PHE A 103 -9.68 -2.02 -12.37
C PHE A 103 -8.16 -2.07 -12.18
N ARG A 104 -7.51 -0.92 -12.22
CA ARG A 104 -6.13 -0.80 -11.75
C ARG A 104 -6.14 -0.63 -10.25
N VAL A 105 -5.60 -1.59 -9.52
CA VAL A 105 -5.58 -1.58 -8.05
C VAL A 105 -4.15 -1.52 -7.53
N GLY A 106 -3.88 -0.63 -6.58
CA GLY A 106 -2.57 -0.50 -5.94
C GLY A 106 -2.65 -0.73 -4.44
N SER A 107 -1.77 -1.59 -3.89
CA SER A 107 -1.57 -1.74 -2.45
C SER A 107 -0.41 -0.87 -1.99
N ILE A 108 -0.68 0.02 -1.03
CA ILE A 108 0.23 1.06 -0.56
C ILE A 108 0.60 0.82 0.90
N TYR A 109 1.89 0.89 1.20
CA TYR A 109 2.42 1.01 2.55
C TYR A 109 3.34 2.23 2.64
N LEU A 110 2.75 3.40 2.86
CA LEU A 110 3.46 4.68 2.89
C LEU A 110 4.46 4.71 4.05
N PRO A 111 5.68 5.24 3.87
CA PRO A 111 6.64 5.35 4.95
C PRO A 111 6.09 6.06 6.18
N ASN A 112 6.37 5.54 7.39
CA ASN A 112 5.96 6.18 8.65
C ASN A 112 6.57 7.57 8.80
N GLY A 113 7.87 7.74 8.57
CA GLY A 113 8.57 9.02 8.55
C GLY A 113 9.20 9.45 9.89
N ASN A 114 8.97 8.72 10.96
CA ASN A 114 9.55 9.06 12.27
C ASN A 114 11.01 8.59 12.44
N PRO A 115 11.85 9.33 13.17
CA PRO A 115 11.58 10.61 13.82
C PRO A 115 11.46 11.77 12.84
N CYS A 116 10.61 12.75 13.18
CA CYS A 116 10.38 13.96 12.41
C CYS A 116 10.82 15.20 13.24
N PRO A 117 11.62 16.12 12.69
CA PRO A 117 12.22 16.09 11.35
C PRO A 117 13.40 15.10 11.25
N GLY A 118 13.78 14.73 10.02
CA GLY A 118 14.95 13.87 9.77
C GLY A 118 14.87 13.08 8.47
N PRO A 119 15.93 12.31 8.14
CA PRO A 119 16.03 11.63 6.84
C PRO A 119 14.87 10.68 6.52
N LYS A 120 14.25 10.07 7.52
CA LYS A 120 13.07 9.22 7.32
C LYS A 120 11.85 10.03 6.93
N PHE A 121 11.72 11.26 7.45
CA PHE A 121 10.67 12.18 7.08
C PHE A 121 10.86 12.70 5.66
N ASP A 122 12.10 13.06 5.30
CA ASP A 122 12.45 13.50 3.95
C ASP A 122 12.14 12.39 2.93
N TYR A 123 12.48 11.12 3.25
CA TYR A 123 12.14 9.96 2.46
C TYR A 123 10.63 9.80 2.31
N LYS A 124 9.84 9.95 3.39
CA LYS A 124 8.38 9.91 3.34
C LYS A 124 7.83 10.93 2.36
N LEU A 125 8.24 12.19 2.45
CA LEU A 125 7.77 13.25 1.56
C LEU A 125 8.19 13.02 0.10
N ALA A 126 9.40 12.51 -0.14
CA ALA A 126 9.85 12.12 -1.48
C ALA A 126 9.01 10.98 -2.05
N TRP A 127 8.69 9.98 -1.23
CA TRP A 127 7.85 8.86 -1.61
C TRP A 127 6.41 9.32 -1.94
N MET A 128 5.85 10.26 -1.17
CA MET A 128 4.53 10.85 -1.44
C MET A 128 4.50 11.59 -2.78
N ARG A 129 5.57 12.29 -3.16
CA ARG A 129 5.66 12.93 -4.48
C ARG A 129 5.63 11.91 -5.62
N ARG A 130 6.31 10.76 -5.47
CA ARG A 130 6.25 9.66 -6.46
C ARG A 130 4.85 9.07 -6.56
N LEU A 131 4.19 8.84 -5.42
CA LEU A 131 2.81 8.36 -5.39
C LEU A 131 1.85 9.33 -6.09
N HIS A 132 1.99 10.63 -5.83
CA HIS A 132 1.19 11.66 -6.50
C HIS A 132 1.38 11.63 -8.02
N SER A 133 2.63 11.57 -8.49
CA SER A 133 2.92 11.47 -9.93
C SER A 133 2.30 10.20 -10.55
N ARG A 134 2.39 9.04 -9.84
CA ARG A 134 1.74 7.82 -10.33
C ARG A 134 0.22 7.94 -10.37
N ALA A 135 -0.40 8.55 -9.35
CA ALA A 135 -1.84 8.78 -9.33
C ALA A 135 -2.29 9.67 -10.50
N GLN A 136 -1.54 10.72 -10.83
CA GLN A 136 -1.81 11.57 -11.99
C GLN A 136 -1.71 10.79 -13.32
N ALA A 137 -0.70 9.93 -13.46
CA ALA A 137 -0.54 9.08 -14.64
C ALA A 137 -1.73 8.11 -14.79
N LEU A 138 -2.14 7.45 -13.70
CA LEU A 138 -3.32 6.57 -13.69
C LEU A 138 -4.61 7.31 -14.08
N PHE A 139 -4.78 8.52 -13.60
CA PHE A 139 -5.93 9.35 -13.96
C PHE A 139 -5.93 9.68 -15.45
N ALA A 140 -4.76 9.97 -16.04
CA ALA A 140 -4.62 10.26 -17.46
C ALA A 140 -4.84 9.01 -18.35
N GLU A 141 -4.69 7.80 -17.83
CA GLU A 141 -4.97 6.56 -18.54
C GLU A 141 -6.49 6.29 -18.72
N GLU A 142 -7.36 7.08 -18.06
CA GLU A 142 -8.83 6.93 -18.08
C GLU A 142 -9.33 5.53 -17.66
N ILE A 143 -8.50 4.76 -16.94
CA ILE A 143 -8.85 3.45 -16.40
C ILE A 143 -9.33 3.61 -14.95
N PRO A 144 -10.42 2.96 -14.54
CA PRO A 144 -10.83 2.98 -13.15
C PRO A 144 -9.70 2.48 -12.23
N ALA A 145 -9.21 3.36 -11.35
CA ALA A 145 -8.08 3.05 -10.47
C ALA A 145 -8.43 3.23 -8.99
N VAL A 146 -7.87 2.36 -8.14
CA VAL A 146 -7.95 2.45 -6.68
C VAL A 146 -6.57 2.26 -6.09
N LEU A 147 -6.09 3.27 -5.38
CA LEU A 147 -4.86 3.21 -4.61
C LEU A 147 -5.25 3.11 -3.13
N GLY A 148 -5.19 1.91 -2.58
CA GLY A 148 -5.64 1.62 -1.21
C GLY A 148 -4.51 1.09 -0.33
N GLY A 149 -4.60 1.30 0.98
CA GLY A 149 -3.62 0.77 1.91
C GLY A 149 -3.40 1.61 3.16
N ASP A 150 -2.22 1.46 3.76
CA ASP A 150 -1.79 2.21 4.94
C ASP A 150 -1.00 3.45 4.52
N TYR A 151 -1.63 4.60 4.59
CA TYR A 151 -1.05 5.89 4.20
C TYR A 151 -0.14 6.50 5.28
N ASN A 152 -0.14 5.97 6.50
CA ASN A 152 0.64 6.54 7.61
C ASN A 152 0.49 8.07 7.74
N VAL A 153 -0.72 8.58 7.53
CA VAL A 153 -1.10 10.00 7.68
C VAL A 153 -2.42 10.06 8.45
N MET A 154 -2.52 10.98 9.35
CA MET A 154 -3.78 11.38 10.01
C MET A 154 -4.27 12.68 9.37
N PRO A 155 -5.19 12.64 8.40
CA PRO A 155 -5.61 13.83 7.66
C PRO A 155 -6.31 14.87 8.53
N GLN A 156 -7.14 14.43 9.47
CA GLN A 156 -7.96 15.28 10.34
C GLN A 156 -7.94 14.80 11.80
N GLU A 157 -8.35 15.66 12.73
CA GLU A 157 -8.43 15.32 14.16
C GLU A 157 -9.36 14.14 14.44
N ILE A 158 -10.43 13.99 13.67
CA ILE A 158 -11.38 12.90 13.80
C ILE A 158 -10.76 11.53 13.45
N ASP A 159 -9.63 11.52 12.75
CA ASP A 159 -8.94 10.29 12.32
C ASP A 159 -8.06 9.68 13.43
N CYS A 160 -8.00 10.30 14.61
CA CYS A 160 -7.29 9.74 15.76
C CYS A 160 -8.02 10.01 17.07
N TYR A 161 -7.77 9.15 18.07
CA TYR A 161 -8.43 9.22 19.37
C TYR A 161 -7.97 10.44 20.20
N ASP A 162 -6.66 10.74 20.16
CA ASP A 162 -6.07 11.88 20.89
C ASP A 162 -5.07 12.62 20.00
N PRO A 163 -5.51 13.68 19.30
CA PRO A 163 -4.63 14.48 18.43
C PRO A 163 -3.43 15.08 19.16
N SER A 164 -3.59 15.41 20.44
CA SER A 164 -2.54 16.07 21.23
C SER A 164 -1.33 15.14 21.47
N ALA A 165 -1.57 13.84 21.56
CA ALA A 165 -0.51 12.83 21.73
C ALA A 165 0.41 12.70 20.50
N TRP A 166 -0.01 13.21 19.34
CA TRP A 166 0.71 13.13 18.07
C TRP A 166 1.42 14.42 17.69
N ALA A 167 1.49 15.41 18.61
CA ALA A 167 2.24 16.63 18.37
C ALA A 167 3.72 16.31 18.07
N GLY A 168 4.20 16.74 16.89
CA GLY A 168 5.58 16.45 16.43
C GLY A 168 5.78 15.08 15.75
N ASP A 169 4.72 14.26 15.63
CA ASP A 169 4.77 13.00 14.90
C ASP A 169 4.65 13.22 13.38
N ALA A 170 5.38 12.40 12.59
CA ALA A 170 5.38 12.47 11.13
C ALA A 170 3.99 12.20 10.52
N LEU A 171 3.12 11.41 11.18
CA LEU A 171 1.77 11.12 10.71
C LEU A 171 0.85 12.33 10.81
N TRP A 172 1.10 13.20 11.80
CA TRP A 172 0.34 14.42 12.06
C TRP A 172 0.97 15.68 11.48
N HIS A 173 2.21 15.60 10.99
CA HIS A 173 2.95 16.75 10.48
C HIS A 173 2.21 17.44 9.33
N MET A 174 2.24 18.79 9.33
CA MET A 174 1.50 19.59 8.34
C MET A 174 1.90 19.25 6.89
N ASP A 175 3.19 18.97 6.62
CA ASP A 175 3.66 18.64 5.27
C ASP A 175 3.14 17.26 4.82
N SER A 176 3.05 16.27 5.74
CA SER A 176 2.44 14.97 5.44
C SER A 176 0.97 15.12 5.07
N ARG A 177 0.24 15.93 5.82
CA ARG A 177 -1.18 16.19 5.58
C ARG A 177 -1.40 16.97 4.27
N ALA A 178 -0.59 18.00 4.03
CA ALA A 178 -0.65 18.76 2.78
C ALA A 178 -0.37 17.88 1.56
N ALA A 179 0.68 17.05 1.61
CA ALA A 179 1.01 16.11 0.53
C ALA A 179 -0.09 15.06 0.31
N PHE A 180 -0.75 14.60 1.38
CA PHE A 180 -1.88 13.66 1.29
C PHE A 180 -3.07 14.30 0.57
N PHE A 181 -3.47 15.52 0.95
CA PHE A 181 -4.58 16.20 0.29
C PHE A 181 -4.29 16.53 -1.18
N LEU A 182 -3.05 16.90 -1.53
CA LEU A 182 -2.67 17.14 -2.92
C LEU A 182 -2.81 15.88 -3.80
N SER A 183 -2.61 14.69 -3.23
CA SER A 183 -2.75 13.42 -3.96
C SER A 183 -4.21 12.95 -4.12
N LEU A 184 -5.15 13.53 -3.37
CA LEU A 184 -6.57 13.15 -3.38
C LEU A 184 -7.48 14.13 -4.16
N ILE A 185 -6.98 15.32 -4.51
CA ILE A 185 -7.78 16.36 -5.18
C ILE A 185 -7.56 16.25 -6.69
N HIS A 186 -8.39 15.45 -7.31
CA HIS A 186 -8.60 15.49 -8.77
C HIS A 186 -10.05 15.15 -9.09
#